data_0b16a13b0fa36bc6c425e165c7486d30
#
_entry.id   0b16a13b0fa36bc6c425e165c7486d30
#
_cell.length_a   1.000
_cell.length_b   1.000
_cell.length_c   1.000
_cell.angle_alpha   90.00
_cell.angle_beta   90.00
_cell.angle_gamma   90.00
#
_symmetry.space_group_name_H-M   'P 1'
#
loop_
_entity.id
_entity.type
_entity.pdbx_description
1 polymer ?
#
loop_
_entity_poly.entity_id
_entity_poly.type
_entity_poly.pdbx_seq_one_letter_code
_entity_poly.pdbx_strand_id
1 'polypeptide(L)'
;MSAQRLSAALLSLVLLAAGAAACGPPRVSLIEGARSYDATDYDKVLARWTREARLIAFTELHSVLTVTATFESWDFRWAYVARYARDHRLSPEKHREMLEASLAEAKQHHEFYVALASENRRQADLTRPESAWVVRLTDDRGNETEPVEIERIRKPGPVEQAYFPYTSVFRQVFRVRFPAATERGPSIAEDATSVVLRFSGPRGEQALEWKLAP
;
A
#
# COMPACT_ATOMS: atom_id res chain seq x y z
N MET A 1 45.88 25.19 25.10
CA MET A 1 44.94 25.53 24.01
C MET A 1 44.34 24.31 23.25
N SER A 2 44.52 23.07 23.73
CA SER A 2 44.12 21.87 22.96
C SER A 2 42.86 21.12 23.47
N ALA A 3 42.53 21.21 24.75
CA ALA A 3 41.39 20.46 25.33
C ALA A 3 40.01 21.03 24.97
N GLN A 4 39.85 22.34 24.86
CA GLN A 4 38.54 22.95 24.51
C GLN A 4 38.12 22.75 23.04
N ARG A 5 39.08 22.57 22.12
CA ARG A 5 38.77 22.31 20.69
C ARG A 5 38.34 20.88 20.45
N LEU A 6 38.81 19.91 21.23
CA LEU A 6 38.36 18.50 21.14
C LEU A 6 36.93 18.32 21.66
N SER A 7 36.55 19.05 22.73
CA SER A 7 35.18 18.96 23.27
C SER A 7 34.14 19.54 22.33
N ALA A 8 34.47 20.63 21.61
CA ALA A 8 33.56 21.23 20.61
C ALA A 8 33.37 20.34 19.38
N ALA A 9 34.41 19.64 18.91
CA ALA A 9 34.35 18.73 17.77
C ALA A 9 33.51 17.46 18.08
N LEU A 10 33.63 16.94 19.29
CA LEU A 10 32.81 15.78 19.74
C LEU A 10 31.35 16.14 19.90
N LEU A 11 31.01 17.32 20.40
CA LEU A 11 29.62 17.78 20.53
C LEU A 11 28.96 17.97 19.14
N SER A 12 29.70 18.50 18.16
CA SER A 12 29.19 18.68 16.78
C SER A 12 28.95 17.35 16.07
N LEU A 13 29.76 16.33 16.32
CA LEU A 13 29.59 15.00 15.72
C LEU A 13 28.38 14.25 16.28
N VAL A 14 28.05 14.43 17.55
CA VAL A 14 26.88 13.83 18.20
C VAL A 14 25.58 14.46 17.71
N LEU A 15 25.55 15.78 17.43
CA LEU A 15 24.37 16.44 16.87
C LEU A 15 24.06 16.04 15.42
N LEU A 16 25.10 15.71 14.61
CA LEU A 16 24.87 15.25 13.24
C LEU A 16 24.30 13.81 13.17
N ALA A 17 24.60 12.97 14.17
CA ALA A 17 24.11 11.60 14.22
C ALA A 17 22.61 11.49 14.60
N ALA A 18 22.04 12.49 15.26
CA ALA A 18 20.64 12.51 15.68
C ALA A 18 19.65 12.80 14.53
N GLY A 19 20.12 13.32 13.38
CA GLY A 19 19.27 13.70 12.24
C GLY A 19 18.93 12.59 11.26
N ALA A 20 19.55 11.40 11.37
CA ALA A 20 19.39 10.32 10.38
C ALA A 20 18.25 9.32 10.67
N ALA A 21 17.52 9.47 11.78
CA ALA A 21 16.54 8.47 12.23
C ALA A 21 15.11 8.66 11.69
N ALA A 22 14.83 9.61 10.80
CA ALA A 22 13.46 10.02 10.46
C ALA A 22 13.03 9.79 8.99
N CYS A 23 13.73 8.97 8.19
CA CYS A 23 13.39 8.75 6.77
C CYS A 23 12.77 7.39 6.44
N GLY A 24 12.10 6.74 7.38
CA GLY A 24 11.29 5.56 7.09
C GLY A 24 9.85 5.93 6.71
N PRO A 25 9.14 5.08 5.94
CA PRO A 25 7.74 5.30 5.67
C PRO A 25 6.95 5.36 7.00
N PRO A 26 5.90 6.20 7.08
CA PRO A 26 5.15 6.38 8.31
C PRO A 26 4.49 5.08 8.73
N ARG A 27 4.40 4.85 10.05
CA ARG A 27 3.61 3.76 10.61
C ARG A 27 2.13 4.04 10.37
N VAL A 28 1.36 2.97 10.15
CA VAL A 28 -0.08 3.01 9.88
C VAL A 28 -0.83 2.20 10.93
N SER A 29 -2.11 2.50 11.15
CA SER A 29 -2.95 1.77 12.10
C SER A 29 -4.09 1.08 11.36
N LEU A 30 -4.28 -0.21 11.64
CA LEU A 30 -5.41 -1.01 11.14
C LEU A 30 -6.63 -0.94 12.06
N ILE A 31 -6.52 -0.22 13.18
CA ILE A 31 -7.61 -0.11 14.17
C ILE A 31 -8.84 0.52 13.50
N GLU A 32 -9.97 -0.17 13.66
CA GLU A 32 -11.28 0.34 13.25
C GLU A 32 -11.72 1.50 14.15
N GLY A 33 -12.62 2.34 13.66
CA GLY A 33 -13.19 3.44 14.41
C GLY A 33 -13.50 4.64 13.55
N ALA A 34 -14.27 5.59 14.06
CA ALA A 34 -14.62 6.81 13.36
C ALA A 34 -13.37 7.64 13.05
N ARG A 35 -13.34 8.22 11.86
CA ARG A 35 -12.32 9.18 11.42
C ARG A 35 -12.98 10.50 11.05
N SER A 36 -12.26 11.58 11.24
CA SER A 36 -12.70 12.92 10.85
C SER A 36 -11.77 13.43 9.75
N TYR A 37 -11.97 12.90 8.54
CA TYR A 37 -11.28 13.38 7.35
C TYR A 37 -12.19 14.29 6.53
N ASP A 38 -11.61 15.36 6.03
CA ASP A 38 -12.20 16.11 4.92
C ASP A 38 -11.53 15.72 3.59
N ALA A 39 -12.08 16.26 2.51
CA ALA A 39 -11.60 15.89 1.18
C ALA A 39 -10.18 16.41 0.88
N THR A 40 -9.62 17.33 1.67
CA THR A 40 -8.24 17.85 1.51
C THR A 40 -7.20 16.95 2.16
N ASP A 41 -7.62 16.03 3.03
CA ASP A 41 -6.73 15.07 3.68
C ASP A 41 -6.36 13.90 2.77
N TYR A 42 -7.14 13.70 1.69
CA TYR A 42 -7.01 12.52 0.82
C TYR A 42 -5.58 12.26 0.35
N ASP A 43 -4.91 13.27 -0.18
CA ASP A 43 -3.57 13.09 -0.76
C ASP A 43 -2.53 12.66 0.29
N LYS A 44 -2.64 13.15 1.52
CA LYS A 44 -1.79 12.74 2.65
C LYS A 44 -2.08 11.29 3.07
N VAL A 45 -3.36 10.92 3.11
CA VAL A 45 -3.78 9.57 3.46
C VAL A 45 -3.39 8.59 2.36
N LEU A 46 -3.60 8.93 1.09
CA LEU A 46 -3.14 8.14 -0.05
C LEU A 46 -1.63 7.86 0.03
N ALA A 47 -0.82 8.90 0.23
CA ALA A 47 0.64 8.76 0.36
C ALA A 47 1.04 7.85 1.54
N ARG A 48 0.31 7.93 2.66
CA ARG A 48 0.52 7.07 3.84
C ARG A 48 0.30 5.61 3.53
N TRP A 49 -0.72 5.28 2.74
CA TRP A 49 -1.14 3.92 2.44
C TRP A 49 -0.59 3.37 1.11
N THR A 50 0.17 4.16 0.35
CA THR A 50 0.78 3.72 -0.90
C THR A 50 2.24 3.33 -0.70
N ARG A 51 2.64 2.24 -1.36
CA ARG A 51 4.04 1.78 -1.44
C ARG A 51 4.41 1.51 -2.89
N GLU A 52 5.69 1.69 -3.19
CA GLU A 52 6.27 1.33 -4.49
C GLU A 52 7.55 0.52 -4.28
N ALA A 53 7.73 -0.50 -5.13
CA ALA A 53 8.96 -1.27 -5.19
C ALA A 53 9.33 -1.54 -6.65
N ARG A 54 10.65 -1.70 -6.90
CA ARG A 54 11.22 -1.98 -8.23
C ARG A 54 12.21 -3.10 -8.16
N LEU A 55 12.02 -4.11 -9.00
CA LEU A 55 12.99 -5.16 -9.24
C LEU A 55 13.80 -4.82 -10.48
N ILE A 56 15.11 -4.68 -10.31
CA ILE A 56 16.04 -4.33 -11.39
C ILE A 56 16.92 -5.55 -11.68
N ALA A 57 17.01 -5.94 -12.95
CA ALA A 57 17.99 -6.92 -13.40
C ALA A 57 19.35 -6.22 -13.53
N PHE A 58 20.29 -6.54 -12.62
CA PHE A 58 21.60 -5.91 -12.59
C PHE A 58 22.43 -6.17 -13.84
N THR A 59 22.22 -7.31 -14.51
CA THR A 59 22.96 -7.68 -15.73
C THR A 59 22.58 -6.84 -16.95
N GLU A 60 21.34 -6.35 -17.00
CA GLU A 60 20.78 -5.69 -18.18
C GLU A 60 20.32 -4.25 -17.87
N LEU A 61 20.45 -3.82 -16.61
CA LEU A 61 20.09 -2.49 -16.10
C LEU A 61 18.65 -2.05 -16.44
N HIS A 62 17.73 -3.01 -16.59
CA HIS A 62 16.34 -2.71 -16.85
C HIS A 62 15.42 -3.15 -15.69
N SER A 63 14.26 -2.54 -15.62
CA SER A 63 13.25 -2.86 -14.59
C SER A 63 12.45 -4.10 -14.99
N VAL A 64 12.65 -5.20 -14.28
CA VAL A 64 11.90 -6.45 -14.46
C VAL A 64 10.45 -6.29 -14.01
N LEU A 65 10.27 -5.61 -12.87
CA LEU A 65 8.97 -5.35 -12.27
C LEU A 65 9.01 -4.01 -11.54
N THR A 66 8.03 -3.17 -11.82
CA THR A 66 7.69 -2.02 -10.96
C THR A 66 6.27 -2.23 -10.46
N VAL A 67 6.08 -2.21 -9.16
CA VAL A 67 4.76 -2.34 -8.54
C VAL A 67 4.53 -1.18 -7.59
N THR A 68 3.37 -0.56 -7.72
CA THR A 68 2.85 0.45 -6.79
C THR A 68 1.51 -0.05 -6.29
N ALA A 69 1.32 -0.09 -4.99
CA ALA A 69 0.05 -0.50 -4.41
C ALA A 69 -0.40 0.42 -3.29
N THR A 70 -1.70 0.69 -3.25
CA THR A 70 -2.38 1.34 -2.12
C THR A 70 -3.18 0.28 -1.36
N PHE A 71 -2.92 0.15 -0.07
CA PHE A 71 -3.77 -0.65 0.81
C PHE A 71 -5.04 0.15 1.13
N GLU A 72 -6.19 -0.30 0.62
CA GLU A 72 -7.50 0.33 0.87
C GLU A 72 -8.01 -0.04 2.27
N SER A 73 -7.22 0.30 3.29
CA SER A 73 -7.50 0.06 4.70
C SER A 73 -8.73 0.83 5.19
N TRP A 74 -9.17 0.52 6.41
CA TRP A 74 -10.22 1.27 7.10
C TRP A 74 -9.99 2.79 7.07
N ASP A 75 -8.78 3.22 7.42
CA ASP A 75 -8.36 4.62 7.46
C ASP A 75 -8.40 5.28 6.06
N PHE A 76 -7.88 4.57 5.05
CA PHE A 76 -7.90 5.04 3.66
C PHE A 76 -9.33 5.22 3.14
N ARG A 77 -10.24 4.28 3.42
CA ARG A 77 -11.63 4.31 2.93
C ARG A 77 -12.40 5.51 3.46
N TRP A 78 -12.17 5.94 4.69
CA TRP A 78 -12.73 7.18 5.22
C TRP A 78 -12.32 8.40 4.40
N ALA A 79 -11.03 8.56 4.12
CA ALA A 79 -10.53 9.69 3.33
C ALA A 79 -10.97 9.63 1.86
N TYR A 80 -10.98 8.43 1.27
CA TYR A 80 -11.44 8.21 -0.10
C TYR A 80 -12.91 8.63 -0.26
N VAL A 81 -13.79 8.14 0.61
CA VAL A 81 -15.22 8.44 0.53
C VAL A 81 -15.48 9.93 0.79
N ALA A 82 -14.78 10.57 1.73
CA ALA A 82 -14.90 12.01 1.96
C ALA A 82 -14.51 12.84 0.71
N ARG A 83 -13.40 12.44 0.06
CA ARG A 83 -12.96 13.08 -1.19
C ARG A 83 -13.94 12.83 -2.33
N TYR A 84 -14.37 11.58 -2.53
CA TYR A 84 -15.31 11.20 -3.56
C TYR A 84 -16.66 11.92 -3.41
N ALA A 85 -17.20 11.96 -2.18
CA ALA A 85 -18.46 12.63 -1.89
C ALA A 85 -18.42 14.13 -2.25
N ARG A 86 -17.33 14.83 -1.95
CA ARG A 86 -17.14 16.23 -2.34
C ARG A 86 -17.06 16.39 -3.85
N ASP A 87 -16.20 15.60 -4.51
CA ASP A 87 -15.92 15.77 -5.94
C ASP A 87 -17.16 15.46 -6.80
N HIS A 88 -17.99 14.51 -6.33
CA HIS A 88 -19.23 14.11 -6.99
C HIS A 88 -20.49 14.79 -6.39
N ARG A 89 -20.32 15.72 -5.44
CA ARG A 89 -21.42 16.46 -4.78
C ARG A 89 -22.52 15.55 -4.27
N LEU A 90 -22.15 14.48 -3.57
CA LEU A 90 -23.11 13.54 -3.00
C LEU A 90 -23.93 14.23 -1.89
N SER A 91 -25.21 13.81 -1.75
CA SER A 91 -25.98 14.20 -0.58
C SER A 91 -25.43 13.57 0.70
N PRO A 92 -25.70 14.13 1.88
CA PRO A 92 -25.24 13.55 3.17
C PRO A 92 -25.67 12.08 3.34
N GLU A 93 -26.86 11.73 2.87
CA GLU A 93 -27.41 10.37 2.93
C GLU A 93 -26.57 9.42 2.07
N LYS A 94 -26.32 9.79 0.80
CA LYS A 94 -25.49 8.98 -0.12
C LYS A 94 -24.06 8.88 0.34
N HIS A 95 -23.50 9.94 0.92
CA HIS A 95 -22.16 9.91 1.51
C HIS A 95 -22.09 8.87 2.64
N ARG A 96 -23.06 8.88 3.57
CA ARG A 96 -23.12 7.92 4.68
C ARG A 96 -23.30 6.50 4.17
N GLU A 97 -24.24 6.26 3.25
CA GLU A 97 -24.47 4.95 2.64
C GLU A 97 -23.21 4.38 1.97
N MET A 98 -22.53 5.20 1.18
CA MET A 98 -21.27 4.81 0.53
C MET A 98 -20.17 4.47 1.55
N LEU A 99 -20.07 5.25 2.62
CA LEU A 99 -19.09 5.01 3.67
C LEU A 99 -19.40 3.70 4.41
N GLU A 100 -20.64 3.48 4.82
CA GLU A 100 -21.07 2.25 5.49
C GLU A 100 -20.80 1.02 4.64
N ALA A 101 -21.13 1.05 3.35
CA ALA A 101 -20.85 -0.03 2.42
C ALA A 101 -19.34 -0.29 2.28
N SER A 102 -18.55 0.77 2.10
CA SER A 102 -17.09 0.66 1.97
C SER A 102 -16.42 0.10 3.24
N LEU A 103 -16.90 0.49 4.43
CA LEU A 103 -16.38 -0.03 5.69
C LEU A 103 -16.83 -1.48 5.97
N ALA A 104 -18.04 -1.87 5.51
CA ALA A 104 -18.48 -3.26 5.58
C ALA A 104 -17.58 -4.19 4.76
N GLU A 105 -17.17 -3.76 3.56
CA GLU A 105 -16.19 -4.47 2.73
C GLU A 105 -14.83 -4.60 3.43
N ALA A 106 -14.35 -3.52 4.09
CA ALA A 106 -13.07 -3.53 4.81
C ALA A 106 -13.02 -4.54 5.97
N LYS A 107 -14.17 -4.89 6.55
CA LYS A 107 -14.28 -5.94 7.59
C LYS A 107 -14.15 -7.35 7.03
N GLN A 108 -14.50 -7.53 5.77
CA GLN A 108 -14.50 -8.84 5.12
C GLN A 108 -13.20 -9.12 4.37
N HIS A 109 -12.59 -8.05 3.81
CA HIS A 109 -11.44 -8.19 2.94
C HIS A 109 -10.38 -7.11 3.19
N HIS A 110 -9.12 -7.51 3.09
CA HIS A 110 -8.01 -6.59 2.89
C HIS A 110 -7.86 -6.36 1.38
N GLU A 111 -8.13 -5.17 0.93
CA GLU A 111 -8.15 -4.82 -0.50
C GLU A 111 -6.96 -3.92 -0.86
N PHE A 112 -6.37 -4.19 -2.03
CA PHE A 112 -5.25 -3.42 -2.56
C PHE A 112 -5.54 -3.00 -4.00
N TYR A 113 -5.38 -1.70 -4.27
CA TYR A 113 -5.31 -1.20 -5.64
C TYR A 113 -3.86 -1.25 -6.11
N VAL A 114 -3.59 -2.08 -7.11
CA VAL A 114 -2.24 -2.42 -7.58
C VAL A 114 -2.03 -1.96 -9.00
N ALA A 115 -1.00 -1.14 -9.26
CA ALA A 115 -0.54 -0.80 -10.60
C ALA A 115 0.84 -1.40 -10.85
N LEU A 116 0.93 -2.27 -11.86
CA LEU A 116 2.09 -3.09 -12.15
C LEU A 116 2.60 -2.84 -13.56
N ALA A 117 3.90 -2.59 -13.72
CA ALA A 117 4.61 -2.54 -14.99
C ALA A 117 5.69 -3.61 -15.04
N SER A 118 5.77 -4.33 -16.14
CA SER A 118 6.81 -5.32 -16.44
C SER A 118 7.06 -5.32 -17.93
N GLU A 119 8.25 -5.73 -18.37
CA GLU A 119 8.59 -5.88 -19.79
C GLU A 119 7.60 -6.77 -20.52
N ASN A 120 7.25 -7.90 -19.95
CA ASN A 120 6.30 -8.83 -20.51
C ASN A 120 4.92 -8.66 -19.86
N ARG A 121 4.09 -7.81 -20.47
CA ARG A 121 2.73 -7.55 -19.98
C ARG A 121 1.86 -8.80 -19.86
N ARG A 122 2.06 -9.81 -20.71
CA ARG A 122 1.26 -11.03 -20.68
C ARG A 122 1.62 -11.88 -19.46
N GLN A 123 2.91 -12.02 -19.17
CA GLN A 123 3.40 -12.76 -18.01
C GLN A 123 3.15 -12.03 -16.68
N ALA A 124 2.95 -10.71 -16.74
CA ALA A 124 2.64 -9.88 -15.59
C ALA A 124 1.12 -9.71 -15.34
N ASP A 125 0.27 -10.41 -16.07
CA ASP A 125 -1.16 -10.41 -15.84
C ASP A 125 -1.50 -11.37 -14.69
N LEU A 126 -1.75 -10.78 -13.51
CA LEU A 126 -2.01 -11.53 -12.27
C LEU A 126 -3.28 -12.39 -12.32
N THR A 127 -4.17 -12.17 -13.29
CA THR A 127 -5.41 -12.95 -13.46
C THR A 127 -5.21 -14.25 -14.24
N ARG A 128 -4.01 -14.49 -14.77
CA ARG A 128 -3.73 -15.65 -15.61
C ARG A 128 -3.08 -16.77 -14.78
N PRO A 129 -3.45 -18.04 -15.03
CA PRO A 129 -2.77 -19.18 -14.40
C PRO A 129 -1.28 -19.22 -14.70
N GLU A 130 -0.87 -18.78 -15.91
CA GLU A 130 0.52 -18.71 -16.35
C GLU A 130 1.23 -17.38 -15.98
N SER A 131 0.68 -16.61 -15.05
CA SER A 131 1.35 -15.41 -14.54
C SER A 131 2.74 -15.77 -14.02
N ALA A 132 3.73 -14.93 -14.37
CA ALA A 132 5.08 -15.06 -13.80
C ALA A 132 5.15 -14.60 -12.34
N TRP A 133 4.08 -14.01 -11.81
CA TRP A 133 4.05 -13.43 -10.48
C TRP A 133 2.89 -14.01 -9.67
N VAL A 134 3.23 -14.44 -8.46
CA VAL A 134 2.27 -14.85 -7.43
C VAL A 134 2.21 -13.75 -6.39
N VAL A 135 1.00 -13.43 -5.93
CA VAL A 135 0.78 -12.40 -4.89
C VAL A 135 0.36 -13.08 -3.60
N ARG A 136 0.97 -12.65 -2.49
CA ARG A 136 0.64 -13.10 -1.12
C ARG A 136 0.56 -11.91 -0.18
N LEU A 137 -0.34 -11.99 0.78
CA LEU A 137 -0.36 -11.12 1.95
C LEU A 137 0.31 -11.85 3.09
N THR A 138 1.31 -11.23 3.72
CA THR A 138 2.03 -11.81 4.84
C THR A 138 2.15 -10.81 5.98
N ASP A 139 2.32 -11.29 7.19
CA ASP A 139 2.68 -10.46 8.35
C ASP A 139 3.99 -10.96 9.01
N ASP A 140 4.45 -10.24 10.01
CA ASP A 140 5.67 -10.60 10.76
C ASP A 140 5.44 -11.69 11.81
N ARG A 141 4.22 -12.23 11.92
CA ARG A 141 3.87 -13.38 12.77
C ARG A 141 3.88 -14.71 12.02
N GLY A 142 4.13 -14.65 10.71
CA GLY A 142 4.21 -15.84 9.85
C GLY A 142 2.89 -16.23 9.21
N ASN A 143 1.86 -15.40 9.29
CA ASN A 143 0.65 -15.61 8.50
C ASN A 143 0.97 -15.34 7.03
N GLU A 144 0.50 -16.23 6.17
CA GLU A 144 0.54 -16.08 4.71
C GLU A 144 -0.82 -16.43 4.13
N THR A 145 -1.39 -15.49 3.38
CA THR A 145 -2.75 -15.60 2.84
C THR A 145 -2.73 -15.41 1.32
N GLU A 146 -3.48 -16.27 0.64
CA GLU A 146 -3.74 -16.15 -0.80
C GLU A 146 -4.88 -15.16 -1.07
N PRO A 147 -4.85 -14.44 -2.21
CA PRO A 147 -5.99 -13.62 -2.60
C PRO A 147 -7.20 -14.49 -2.91
N VAL A 148 -8.37 -14.07 -2.46
CA VAL A 148 -9.66 -14.70 -2.84
C VAL A 148 -10.15 -14.19 -4.18
N GLU A 149 -9.70 -12.99 -4.58
CA GLU A 149 -10.06 -12.38 -5.85
C GLU A 149 -8.94 -11.50 -6.37
N ILE A 150 -8.68 -11.61 -7.67
CA ILE A 150 -7.84 -10.68 -8.44
C ILE A 150 -8.66 -10.21 -9.64
N GLU A 151 -9.11 -8.97 -9.59
CA GLU A 151 -9.83 -8.32 -10.68
C GLU A 151 -8.89 -7.43 -11.49
N ARG A 152 -8.88 -7.57 -12.81
CA ARG A 152 -8.13 -6.68 -13.68
C ARG A 152 -8.99 -5.50 -14.15
N ILE A 153 -8.58 -4.28 -13.86
CA ILE A 153 -9.18 -3.06 -14.39
C ILE A 153 -8.58 -2.79 -15.77
N ARG A 154 -9.30 -3.22 -16.82
CA ARG A 154 -8.75 -3.22 -18.21
C ARG A 154 -8.62 -1.82 -18.80
N LYS A 155 -9.49 -0.90 -18.43
CA LYS A 155 -9.52 0.49 -18.93
C LYS A 155 -9.76 1.43 -17.74
N PRO A 156 -8.71 1.71 -16.94
CA PRO A 156 -8.86 2.66 -15.86
C PRO A 156 -9.26 4.02 -16.43
N GLY A 157 -10.36 4.54 -15.89
CA GLY A 157 -10.96 5.79 -16.35
C GLY A 157 -10.37 7.02 -15.64
N PRO A 158 -10.95 8.21 -15.89
CA PRO A 158 -10.55 9.44 -15.22
C PRO A 158 -10.68 9.36 -13.70
N VAL A 159 -11.65 8.59 -13.19
CA VAL A 159 -11.88 8.41 -11.74
C VAL A 159 -10.68 7.69 -11.12
N GLU A 160 -10.30 6.52 -11.66
CA GLU A 160 -9.13 5.78 -11.15
C GLU A 160 -7.85 6.60 -11.25
N GLN A 161 -7.68 7.38 -12.32
CA GLN A 161 -6.49 8.24 -12.49
C GLN A 161 -6.48 9.41 -11.51
N ALA A 162 -7.63 9.98 -11.17
CA ALA A 162 -7.75 11.08 -10.22
C ALA A 162 -7.45 10.63 -8.78
N TYR A 163 -7.93 9.44 -8.40
CA TYR A 163 -7.76 8.94 -7.03
C TYR A 163 -6.48 8.11 -6.86
N PHE A 164 -5.96 7.49 -7.92
CA PHE A 164 -4.72 6.73 -7.91
C PHE A 164 -3.78 7.25 -9.01
N PRO A 165 -3.07 8.37 -8.76
CA PRO A 165 -2.32 9.11 -9.80
C PRO A 165 -1.16 8.31 -10.43
N TYR A 166 -0.74 7.20 -9.81
CA TYR A 166 0.21 6.27 -10.39
C TYR A 166 -0.40 5.33 -11.45
N THR A 167 -1.72 5.41 -11.69
CA THR A 167 -2.42 4.71 -12.77
C THR A 167 -2.05 5.30 -14.12
N SER A 168 -1.60 4.47 -15.06
CA SER A 168 -1.22 4.90 -16.40
C SER A 168 -1.48 3.82 -17.45
N VAL A 169 -1.48 4.19 -18.72
CA VAL A 169 -1.63 3.25 -19.85
C VAL A 169 -0.47 2.25 -19.96
N PHE A 170 0.66 2.54 -19.34
CA PHE A 170 1.83 1.67 -19.32
C PHE A 170 1.79 0.62 -18.21
N ARG A 171 0.91 0.78 -17.24
CA ARG A 171 0.75 -0.13 -16.11
C ARG A 171 -0.51 -0.97 -16.27
N GLN A 172 -0.45 -2.22 -15.84
CA GLN A 172 -1.64 -3.04 -15.64
C GLN A 172 -2.17 -2.75 -14.24
N VAL A 173 -3.48 -2.63 -14.14
CA VAL A 173 -4.14 -2.27 -12.89
C VAL A 173 -4.99 -3.43 -12.42
N PHE A 174 -4.88 -3.73 -11.13
CA PHE A 174 -5.60 -4.81 -10.49
C PHE A 174 -6.18 -4.35 -9.17
N ARG A 175 -7.32 -4.92 -8.81
CA ARG A 175 -7.86 -4.92 -7.47
C ARG A 175 -7.63 -6.31 -6.89
N VAL A 176 -6.89 -6.39 -5.81
CA VAL A 176 -6.50 -7.65 -5.17
C VAL A 176 -7.13 -7.71 -3.80
N ARG A 177 -7.94 -8.73 -3.54
CA ARG A 177 -8.67 -8.93 -2.28
C ARG A 177 -8.17 -10.17 -1.57
N PHE A 178 -7.86 -10.01 -0.30
CA PHE A 178 -7.55 -11.09 0.62
C PHE A 178 -8.66 -11.19 1.67
N PRO A 179 -9.02 -12.38 2.15
CA PRO A 179 -9.99 -12.50 3.22
C PRO A 179 -9.43 -11.84 4.49
N ALA A 180 -10.26 -11.17 5.29
CA ALA A 180 -9.83 -10.62 6.58
C ALA A 180 -9.49 -11.73 7.58
N ALA A 181 -10.17 -12.88 7.45
CA ALA A 181 -9.90 -14.08 8.25
C ALA A 181 -9.98 -15.34 7.38
N THR A 182 -9.22 -16.36 7.76
CA THR A 182 -9.20 -17.70 7.18
C THR A 182 -9.64 -18.71 8.24
N GLU A 183 -9.73 -19.99 7.88
CA GLU A 183 -9.96 -21.08 8.86
C GLU A 183 -8.89 -21.16 9.94
N ARG A 184 -7.70 -20.61 9.70
CA ARG A 184 -6.56 -20.59 10.63
C ARG A 184 -6.56 -19.38 11.56
N GLY A 185 -7.46 -18.42 11.36
CA GLY A 185 -7.53 -17.17 12.09
C GLY A 185 -7.46 -15.93 11.21
N PRO A 186 -7.23 -14.74 11.76
CA PRO A 186 -7.12 -13.50 11.01
C PRO A 186 -5.93 -13.56 10.04
N SER A 187 -6.09 -12.99 8.85
CA SER A 187 -5.04 -12.94 7.83
C SER A 187 -3.88 -12.01 8.21
N ILE A 188 -4.14 -11.07 9.10
CA ILE A 188 -3.15 -10.22 9.75
C ILE A 188 -3.36 -10.39 11.25
N ALA A 189 -2.34 -10.84 11.98
CA ALA A 189 -2.43 -11.03 13.43
C ALA A 189 -2.68 -9.69 14.14
N GLU A 190 -3.44 -9.72 15.23
CA GLU A 190 -3.78 -8.51 16.01
C GLU A 190 -2.53 -7.83 16.59
N ASP A 191 -1.50 -8.61 16.91
CA ASP A 191 -0.22 -8.14 17.44
C ASP A 191 0.87 -8.00 16.36
N ALA A 192 0.52 -8.06 15.06
CA ALA A 192 1.45 -7.85 13.99
C ALA A 192 2.01 -6.41 14.01
N THR A 193 3.30 -6.27 13.74
CA THR A 193 3.98 -4.98 13.65
C THR A 193 4.25 -4.55 12.21
N SER A 194 4.05 -5.46 11.26
CA SER A 194 4.09 -5.15 9.83
C SER A 194 3.19 -6.06 9.00
N VAL A 195 2.76 -5.53 7.88
CA VAL A 195 2.03 -6.23 6.82
C VAL A 195 2.78 -6.05 5.51
N VAL A 196 2.89 -7.11 4.74
CA VAL A 196 3.64 -7.13 3.48
C VAL A 196 2.77 -7.69 2.35
N LEU A 197 2.63 -6.94 1.28
CA LEU A 197 2.12 -7.44 0.01
C LEU A 197 3.32 -7.89 -0.83
N ARG A 198 3.45 -9.21 -1.01
CA ARG A 198 4.60 -9.87 -1.63
C ARG A 198 4.27 -10.30 -3.05
N PHE A 199 5.18 -10.02 -3.97
CA PHE A 199 5.15 -10.47 -5.35
C PHE A 199 6.36 -11.36 -5.59
N SER A 200 6.12 -12.66 -5.78
CA SER A 200 7.18 -13.64 -5.98
C SER A 200 7.09 -14.26 -7.38
N GLY A 201 8.22 -14.50 -8.01
CA GLY A 201 8.28 -15.11 -9.33
C GLY A 201 9.67 -15.62 -9.70
N PRO A 202 9.83 -16.25 -10.88
CA PRO A 202 11.09 -16.87 -11.29
C PRO A 202 12.24 -15.87 -11.48
N ARG A 203 11.93 -14.59 -11.62
CA ARG A 203 12.91 -13.50 -11.80
C ARG A 203 13.25 -12.75 -10.51
N GLY A 204 12.68 -13.17 -9.38
CA GLY A 204 12.92 -12.56 -8.06
C GLY A 204 11.66 -12.27 -7.28
N GLU A 205 11.80 -11.43 -6.27
CA GLU A 205 10.74 -11.07 -5.35
C GLU A 205 10.73 -9.56 -5.10
N GLN A 206 9.52 -9.01 -4.90
CA GLN A 206 9.31 -7.67 -4.39
C GLN A 206 8.30 -7.66 -3.26
N ALA A 207 8.58 -6.83 -2.26
CA ALA A 207 7.79 -6.67 -1.06
C ALA A 207 7.40 -5.21 -0.86
N LEU A 208 6.13 -4.98 -0.62
CA LEU A 208 5.57 -3.68 -0.24
C LEU A 208 5.16 -3.78 1.22
N GLU A 209 5.89 -3.09 2.10
CA GLU A 209 5.71 -3.19 3.56
C GLU A 209 4.97 -1.98 4.12
N TRP A 210 3.99 -2.24 4.97
CA TRP A 210 3.35 -1.27 5.85
C TRP A 210 3.70 -1.62 7.30
N LYS A 211 4.49 -0.77 7.96
CA LYS A 211 4.78 -0.88 9.39
C LYS A 211 3.56 -0.44 10.19
N LEU A 212 3.10 -1.27 11.09
CA LEU A 212 1.93 -1.00 11.91
C LEU A 212 2.32 -0.20 13.17
N ALA A 213 1.43 0.70 13.57
CA ALA A 213 1.50 1.33 14.89
C ALA A 213 0.97 0.33 15.92
N PRO A 214 1.50 0.34 17.13
CA PRO A 214 1.01 -0.47 18.25
C PRO A 214 -0.40 -0.07 18.66
#